data_db841f32eedbce27e19ce0af8246da75
#
_entry.id   db841f32eedbce27e19ce0af8246da75
#
_cell.length_a   1.000
_cell.length_b   1.000
_cell.length_c   1.000
_cell.angle_alpha   90.00
_cell.angle_beta   90.00
_cell.angle_gamma   90.00
#
_symmetry.space_group_name_H-M   'P 1'
#
loop_
_entity.id
_entity.type
_entity.pdbx_description
1 polymer ?
#
loop_
_entity_poly.entity_id
_entity_poly.type
_entity_poly.pdbx_seq_one_letter_code
_entity_poly.pdbx_strand_id
1 'polypeptide(L)'
;MFTVHKSDKETYVAKISMNEESSGTKKMFSLYQTLLDVLEKGGVFFADELDIKLHPLLMRNILLTFTDKEKNPNNAQLIFTTHNTIYMDMNLLRRDEIWFVEKDNGVSNLYSLDDITNEKGEKVRKDSNYEKHYLLGNYGAIPNLKNLLGRE
;
A
#
# COMPACT_ATOMS: atom_id res chain seq x y z
N MET A 1 5.24 -28.54 2.75
CA MET A 1 5.86 -27.64 1.74
C MET A 1 7.15 -27.06 2.32
N PHE A 2 8.21 -26.92 1.53
CA PHE A 2 9.51 -26.43 1.96
C PHE A 2 9.99 -25.33 1.01
N THR A 3 10.69 -24.34 1.57
CA THR A 3 11.43 -23.34 0.81
C THR A 3 12.89 -23.77 0.67
N VAL A 4 13.54 -23.31 -0.38
CA VAL A 4 14.94 -23.63 -0.68
C VAL A 4 15.76 -22.35 -0.60
N HIS A 5 16.64 -22.29 0.39
CA HIS A 5 17.57 -21.17 0.56
C HIS A 5 18.94 -21.55 0.06
N LYS A 6 19.53 -20.72 -0.80
CA LYS A 6 20.89 -20.86 -1.32
C LYS A 6 21.81 -19.85 -0.63
N SER A 7 22.96 -20.28 -0.17
CA SER A 7 24.00 -19.37 0.33
C SER A 7 24.79 -18.79 -0.85
N ASP A 8 25.10 -17.49 -0.79
CA ASP A 8 25.90 -16.80 -1.84
C ASP A 8 27.36 -17.26 -1.88
N LYS A 9 27.82 -17.99 -0.89
CA LYS A 9 29.25 -18.35 -0.76
C LYS A 9 29.57 -19.82 -0.95
N GLU A 10 28.58 -20.73 -0.85
CA GLU A 10 28.85 -22.15 -1.02
C GLU A 10 27.60 -22.99 -1.34
N THR A 11 27.84 -24.20 -1.80
CA THR A 11 26.95 -25.26 -2.27
C THR A 11 25.89 -25.77 -1.24
N TYR A 12 25.56 -25.01 -0.23
CA TYR A 12 24.57 -25.44 0.75
C TYR A 12 23.18 -24.99 0.36
N VAL A 13 22.32 -25.96 0.18
CA VAL A 13 20.88 -25.78 -0.02
C VAL A 13 20.19 -26.18 1.26
N ALA A 14 19.70 -25.21 2.04
CA ALA A 14 18.87 -25.51 3.19
C ALA A 14 17.40 -25.61 2.76
N LYS A 15 16.73 -26.69 3.15
CA LYS A 15 15.27 -26.82 3.04
C LYS A 15 14.66 -26.43 4.37
N ILE A 16 13.91 -25.32 4.38
CA ILE A 16 13.20 -24.84 5.55
C ILE A 16 11.72 -25.15 5.40
N SER A 17 11.10 -25.67 6.44
CA SER A 17 9.64 -25.88 6.45
C SER A 17 8.93 -24.53 6.30
N MET A 18 7.86 -24.46 5.49
CA MET A 18 7.03 -23.26 5.38
C MET A 18 6.53 -22.76 6.75
N ASN A 19 6.35 -23.65 7.72
CA ASN A 19 5.95 -23.27 9.08
C ASN A 19 7.03 -22.50 9.84
N GLU A 20 8.30 -22.67 9.48
CA GLU A 20 9.47 -22.01 10.08
C GLU A 20 9.85 -20.72 9.35
N GLU A 21 9.26 -20.44 8.20
CA GLU A 21 9.48 -19.22 7.44
C GLU A 21 8.93 -17.98 8.16
N SER A 22 9.48 -16.82 7.79
CA SER A 22 9.01 -15.53 8.28
C SER A 22 7.54 -15.28 7.91
N SER A 23 6.83 -14.49 8.70
CA SER A 23 5.45 -14.13 8.39
C SER A 23 5.33 -13.36 7.06
N GLY A 24 6.35 -12.58 6.70
CA GLY A 24 6.40 -11.88 5.42
C GLY A 24 6.58 -12.82 4.23
N THR A 25 7.46 -13.82 4.35
CA THR A 25 7.65 -14.87 3.34
C THR A 25 6.35 -15.64 3.12
N LYS A 26 5.68 -16.04 4.20
CA LYS A 26 4.38 -16.74 4.14
C LYS A 26 3.31 -15.90 3.45
N LYS A 27 3.20 -14.61 3.81
CA LYS A 27 2.25 -13.69 3.17
C LYS A 27 2.56 -13.52 1.69
N MET A 28 3.82 -13.25 1.33
CA MET A 28 4.21 -13.09 -0.07
C MET A 28 3.93 -14.35 -0.89
N PHE A 29 4.22 -15.52 -0.34
CA PHE A 29 3.93 -16.79 -0.99
C PHE A 29 2.42 -16.96 -1.27
N SER A 30 1.57 -16.60 -0.31
CA SER A 30 0.11 -16.69 -0.49
C SER A 30 -0.44 -15.69 -1.51
N LEU A 31 0.19 -14.53 -1.65
CA LEU A 31 -0.22 -13.48 -2.58
C LEU A 31 0.31 -13.70 -4.00
N TYR A 32 1.49 -14.31 -4.12
CA TYR A 32 2.26 -14.34 -5.37
C TYR A 32 1.45 -14.86 -6.56
N GLN A 33 0.81 -16.02 -6.40
CA GLN A 33 0.03 -16.62 -7.48
C GLN A 33 -1.15 -15.74 -7.90
N THR A 34 -1.85 -15.15 -6.91
CA THR A 34 -2.98 -14.26 -7.17
C THR A 34 -2.54 -12.99 -7.91
N LEU A 35 -1.41 -12.41 -7.51
CA LEU A 35 -0.86 -11.22 -8.18
C LEU A 35 -0.47 -11.52 -9.64
N LEU A 36 0.16 -12.67 -9.89
CA LEU A 36 0.48 -13.10 -11.25
C LEU A 36 -0.77 -13.30 -12.10
N ASP A 37 -1.75 -14.05 -11.58
CA ASP A 37 -3.01 -14.31 -12.30
C ASP A 37 -3.75 -13.01 -12.67
N VAL A 38 -3.75 -12.04 -11.75
CA VAL A 38 -4.38 -10.73 -11.98
C VAL A 38 -3.64 -9.93 -13.05
N LEU A 39 -2.31 -9.90 -12.99
CA LEU A 39 -1.47 -9.22 -13.99
C LEU A 39 -1.60 -9.85 -15.39
N GLU A 40 -1.62 -11.18 -15.46
CA GLU A 40 -1.78 -11.90 -16.73
C GLU A 40 -3.15 -11.71 -17.37
N LYS A 41 -4.22 -11.62 -16.55
CA LYS A 41 -5.61 -11.52 -17.03
C LYS A 41 -6.12 -10.08 -17.19
N GLY A 42 -5.39 -9.09 -16.69
CA GLY A 42 -5.88 -7.70 -16.65
C GLY A 42 -7.05 -7.51 -15.67
N GLY A 43 -7.05 -8.25 -14.56
CA GLY A 43 -8.12 -8.22 -13.57
C GLY A 43 -7.97 -7.12 -12.53
N VAL A 44 -8.87 -7.11 -11.54
CA VAL A 44 -8.82 -6.21 -10.38
C VAL A 44 -8.57 -7.04 -9.12
N PHE A 45 -7.57 -6.65 -8.35
CA PHE A 45 -7.26 -7.27 -7.06
C PHE A 45 -7.58 -6.30 -5.92
N PHE A 46 -8.46 -6.74 -5.02
CA PHE A 46 -8.78 -6.01 -3.79
C PHE A 46 -8.04 -6.64 -2.61
N ALA A 47 -7.34 -5.83 -1.84
CA ALA A 47 -6.62 -6.31 -0.67
C ALA A 47 -6.80 -5.36 0.51
N ASP A 48 -7.27 -5.89 1.62
CA ASP A 48 -7.33 -5.15 2.88
C ASP A 48 -5.99 -5.28 3.61
N GLU A 49 -5.45 -4.14 4.09
CA GLU A 49 -4.18 -4.06 4.81
C GLU A 49 -3.05 -4.85 4.11
N LEU A 50 -2.87 -4.60 2.82
CA LEU A 50 -1.93 -5.37 1.97
C LEU A 50 -0.50 -5.37 2.52
N ASP A 51 -0.06 -4.27 3.09
CA ASP A 51 1.31 -4.06 3.57
C ASP A 51 1.63 -4.72 4.92
N ILE A 52 0.63 -5.18 5.68
CA ILE A 52 0.88 -5.85 6.96
C ILE A 52 1.79 -7.06 6.75
N LYS A 53 2.87 -7.11 7.54
CA LYS A 53 3.93 -8.14 7.51
C LYS A 53 4.79 -8.16 6.24
N LEU A 54 4.59 -7.23 5.31
CA LEU A 54 5.48 -7.06 4.17
C LEU A 54 6.55 -6.00 4.46
N HIS A 55 7.75 -6.23 3.98
CA HIS A 55 8.78 -5.20 4.03
C HIS A 55 8.38 -4.01 3.12
N PRO A 56 8.55 -2.75 3.53
CA PRO A 56 8.14 -1.58 2.74
C PRO A 56 8.67 -1.57 1.31
N LEU A 57 9.90 -2.00 1.08
CA LEU A 57 10.46 -2.10 -0.27
C LEU A 57 9.78 -3.15 -1.12
N LEU A 58 9.31 -4.25 -0.52
CA LEU A 58 8.56 -5.28 -1.25
C LEU A 58 7.19 -4.74 -1.66
N MET A 59 6.50 -4.07 -0.75
CA MET A 59 5.23 -3.41 -1.07
C MET A 59 5.40 -2.36 -2.17
N ARG A 60 6.44 -1.51 -2.07
CA ARG A 60 6.78 -0.54 -3.12
C ARG A 60 6.99 -1.23 -4.48
N ASN A 61 7.69 -2.36 -4.51
CA ASN A 61 7.91 -3.10 -5.75
C ASN A 61 6.60 -3.65 -6.34
N ILE A 62 5.67 -4.12 -5.50
CA ILE A 62 4.32 -4.52 -5.94
C ILE A 62 3.62 -3.34 -6.60
N LEU A 63 3.56 -2.17 -5.94
CA LEU A 63 2.91 -0.98 -6.49
C LEU A 63 3.52 -0.56 -7.82
N LEU A 64 4.85 -0.50 -7.91
CA LEU A 64 5.55 -0.18 -9.15
C LEU A 64 5.29 -1.20 -10.27
N THR A 65 5.03 -2.46 -9.94
CA THR A 65 4.67 -3.46 -10.95
C THR A 65 3.32 -3.17 -11.57
N PHE A 66 2.33 -2.73 -10.79
CA PHE A 66 1.00 -2.37 -11.30
C PHE A 66 0.99 -1.07 -12.09
N THR A 67 1.89 -0.12 -11.79
CA THR A 67 1.97 1.18 -12.48
C THR A 67 2.86 1.15 -13.73
N ASP A 68 3.71 0.14 -13.87
CA ASP A 68 4.64 -0.04 -14.99
C ASP A 68 3.94 -0.72 -16.17
N LYS A 69 3.84 -0.04 -17.31
CA LYS A 69 3.17 -0.56 -18.51
C LYS A 69 3.84 -1.79 -19.13
N GLU A 70 5.14 -1.96 -18.92
CA GLU A 70 5.87 -3.13 -19.43
C GLU A 70 5.59 -4.37 -18.58
N LYS A 71 5.42 -4.17 -17.26
CA LYS A 71 5.12 -5.26 -16.31
C LYS A 71 3.63 -5.55 -16.19
N ASN A 72 2.80 -4.58 -16.52
CA ASN A 72 1.34 -4.66 -16.47
C ASN A 72 0.72 -4.32 -17.84
N PRO A 73 1.02 -5.07 -18.91
CA PRO A 73 0.54 -4.80 -20.25
C PRO A 73 -0.99 -4.97 -20.39
N ASN A 74 -1.60 -5.75 -19.50
CA ASN A 74 -3.04 -6.04 -19.52
C ASN A 74 -3.86 -5.08 -18.65
N ASN A 75 -3.25 -4.01 -18.12
CA ASN A 75 -3.90 -2.99 -17.29
C ASN A 75 -4.63 -3.57 -16.05
N ALA A 76 -4.04 -4.54 -15.39
CA ALA A 76 -4.51 -5.03 -14.11
C ALA A 76 -4.57 -3.89 -13.09
N GLN A 77 -5.52 -3.94 -12.16
CA GLN A 77 -5.70 -2.93 -11.13
C GLN A 77 -5.48 -3.52 -9.75
N LEU A 78 -4.80 -2.77 -8.89
CA LEU A 78 -4.63 -3.08 -7.48
C LEU A 78 -5.35 -2.01 -6.66
N ILE A 79 -6.34 -2.43 -5.88
CA ILE A 79 -7.03 -1.59 -4.90
C ILE A 79 -6.71 -2.15 -3.52
N PHE A 80 -6.11 -1.34 -2.66
CA PHE A 80 -5.70 -1.81 -1.35
C PHE A 80 -5.92 -0.77 -0.27
N THR A 81 -6.10 -1.23 0.96
CA THR A 81 -6.08 -0.37 2.14
C THR A 81 -4.75 -0.49 2.86
N THR A 82 -4.34 0.58 3.53
CA THR A 82 -3.15 0.63 4.37
C THR A 82 -3.28 1.72 5.42
N HIS A 83 -2.65 1.52 6.58
CA HIS A 83 -2.45 2.56 7.59
C HIS A 83 -1.07 3.22 7.48
N ASN A 84 -0.24 2.79 6.53
CA ASN A 84 1.13 3.26 6.39
C ASN A 84 1.23 4.39 5.37
N THR A 85 1.47 5.59 5.88
CA THR A 85 1.53 6.83 5.09
C THR A 85 2.74 6.93 4.15
N ILE A 86 3.75 6.06 4.32
CA ILE A 86 4.97 6.05 3.48
C ILE A 86 4.68 5.84 1.99
N TYR A 87 3.51 5.25 1.66
CA TYR A 87 3.10 5.03 0.27
C TYR A 87 2.45 6.26 -0.36
N MET A 88 2.19 7.31 0.42
CA MET A 88 1.72 8.61 -0.08
C MET A 88 2.87 9.42 -0.70
N ASP A 89 3.54 8.81 -1.67
CA ASP A 89 4.71 9.35 -2.37
C ASP A 89 4.30 9.69 -3.82
N MET A 90 4.53 10.93 -4.23
CA MET A 90 4.22 11.44 -5.57
C MET A 90 4.97 10.71 -6.70
N ASN A 91 6.10 10.05 -6.38
CA ASN A 91 6.85 9.21 -7.33
C ASN A 91 6.30 7.78 -7.41
N LEU A 92 5.34 7.44 -6.56
CA LEU A 92 4.75 6.11 -6.48
C LEU A 92 3.28 6.11 -6.90
N LEU A 93 2.52 7.09 -6.44
CA LEU A 93 1.08 7.20 -6.68
C LEU A 93 0.70 8.61 -7.12
N ARG A 94 -0.26 8.70 -8.05
CA ARG A 94 -0.86 9.97 -8.44
C ARG A 94 -1.92 10.40 -7.40
N ARG A 95 -2.31 11.66 -7.43
CA ARG A 95 -3.35 12.21 -6.52
C ARG A 95 -4.69 11.50 -6.66
N ASP A 96 -5.07 11.13 -7.88
CA ASP A 96 -6.30 10.40 -8.19
C ASP A 96 -6.25 8.91 -7.78
N GLU A 97 -5.09 8.40 -7.40
CA GLU A 97 -4.87 7.05 -6.90
C GLU A 97 -4.84 6.98 -5.36
N ILE A 98 -4.78 8.13 -4.68
CA ILE A 98 -4.78 8.21 -3.21
C ILE A 98 -6.16 8.60 -2.73
N TRP A 99 -6.78 7.74 -1.93
CA TRP A 99 -8.12 7.91 -1.40
C TRP A 99 -8.13 7.90 0.11
N PHE A 100 -8.99 8.73 0.70
CA PHE A 100 -9.19 8.83 2.14
C PHE A 100 -10.58 8.34 2.51
N VAL A 101 -10.65 7.60 3.61
CA VAL A 101 -11.91 7.22 4.25
C VAL A 101 -11.99 7.93 5.58
N GLU A 102 -12.97 8.79 5.73
CA GLU A 102 -13.24 9.49 6.98
C GLU A 102 -14.59 9.05 7.53
N LYS A 103 -14.65 8.78 8.83
CA LYS A 103 -15.88 8.43 9.51
C LYS A 103 -16.25 9.51 10.51
N ASP A 104 -17.36 10.19 10.28
CA ASP A 104 -17.95 11.16 11.20
C ASP A 104 -19.39 10.79 11.54
N ASN A 105 -19.72 10.77 12.85
CA ASN A 105 -21.07 10.50 13.38
C ASN A 105 -21.74 9.25 12.77
N GLY A 106 -20.97 8.21 12.48
CA GLY A 106 -21.46 6.94 11.91
C GLY A 106 -21.61 6.93 10.37
N VAL A 107 -21.35 8.04 9.71
CA VAL A 107 -21.33 8.17 8.25
C VAL A 107 -19.87 8.10 7.76
N SER A 108 -19.63 7.30 6.72
CA SER A 108 -18.31 7.21 6.08
C SER A 108 -18.30 8.00 4.78
N ASN A 109 -17.30 8.86 4.63
CA ASN A 109 -17.05 9.62 3.43
C ASN A 109 -15.80 9.08 2.74
N LEU A 110 -15.84 8.99 1.42
CA LEU A 110 -14.72 8.58 0.57
C LEU A 110 -14.41 9.71 -0.41
N TYR A 111 -13.16 10.15 -0.47
CA TYR A 111 -12.71 11.20 -1.38
C TYR A 111 -11.24 10.99 -1.77
N SER A 112 -10.85 11.48 -2.93
CA SER A 112 -9.48 11.38 -3.42
C SER A 112 -8.64 12.59 -3.02
N LEU A 113 -7.32 12.44 -3.03
CA LEU A 113 -6.42 13.58 -2.86
C LEU A 113 -6.59 14.61 -4.00
N ASP A 114 -7.06 14.18 -5.18
CA ASP A 114 -7.32 15.09 -6.29
C ASP A 114 -8.61 15.91 -6.10
N ASP A 115 -9.52 15.51 -5.21
CA ASP A 115 -10.73 16.30 -4.90
C ASP A 115 -10.43 17.44 -3.91
N ILE A 116 -9.28 17.42 -3.24
CA ILE A 116 -8.92 18.39 -2.22
C ILE A 116 -8.43 19.70 -2.87
N THR A 117 -9.03 20.80 -2.45
CA THR A 117 -8.65 22.15 -2.87
C THR A 117 -8.36 23.04 -1.65
N ASN A 118 -7.48 24.02 -1.84
CA ASN A 118 -7.26 25.07 -0.85
C ASN A 118 -8.39 26.14 -0.88
N GLU A 119 -8.34 27.12 0.00
CA GLU A 119 -9.31 28.22 0.09
C GLU A 119 -9.43 29.02 -1.22
N LYS A 120 -8.44 28.97 -2.11
CA LYS A 120 -8.45 29.61 -3.42
C LYS A 120 -8.99 28.72 -4.54
N GLY A 121 -9.43 27.50 -4.23
CA GLY A 121 -9.89 26.50 -5.18
C GLY A 121 -8.77 25.81 -5.97
N GLU A 122 -7.51 25.95 -5.53
CA GLU A 122 -6.37 25.30 -6.18
C GLU A 122 -6.19 23.89 -5.63
N LYS A 123 -5.98 22.92 -6.51
CA LYS A 123 -5.70 21.53 -6.14
C LYS A 123 -4.34 21.38 -5.45
N VAL A 124 -4.20 20.31 -4.68
CA VAL A 124 -2.91 19.91 -4.10
C VAL A 124 -1.85 19.84 -5.19
N ARG A 125 -0.70 20.48 -4.98
CA ARG A 125 0.39 20.50 -5.96
C ARG A 125 0.99 19.11 -6.15
N LYS A 126 1.33 18.76 -7.39
CA LYS A 126 1.93 17.45 -7.72
C LYS A 126 3.29 17.23 -7.07
N ASP A 127 4.03 18.28 -6.77
CA ASP A 127 5.35 18.28 -6.14
C ASP A 127 5.28 18.39 -4.60
N SER A 128 4.09 18.31 -4.01
CA SER A 128 3.91 18.36 -2.56
C SER A 128 4.32 17.04 -1.89
N ASN A 129 4.84 17.17 -0.68
CA ASN A 129 5.04 16.00 0.19
C ASN A 129 3.68 15.58 0.78
N TYR A 130 3.00 14.61 0.15
CA TYR A 130 1.65 14.20 0.52
C TYR A 130 1.59 13.62 1.94
N GLU A 131 2.55 12.77 2.32
CA GLU A 131 2.62 12.20 3.66
C GLU A 131 2.70 13.29 4.73
N LYS A 132 3.62 14.24 4.58
CA LYS A 132 3.79 15.34 5.54
C LYS A 132 2.51 16.16 5.69
N HIS A 133 1.86 16.51 4.59
CA HIS A 133 0.63 17.30 4.62
C HIS A 133 -0.54 16.53 5.25
N TYR A 134 -0.63 15.22 5.01
CA TYR A 134 -1.62 14.37 5.67
C TYR A 134 -1.41 14.35 7.19
N LEU A 135 -0.18 14.10 7.65
CA LEU A 135 0.16 14.06 9.08
C LEU A 135 -0.07 15.41 9.78
N LEU A 136 -0.05 16.52 9.04
CA LEU A 136 -0.41 17.86 9.55
C LEU A 136 -1.92 18.14 9.54
N GLY A 137 -2.74 17.22 9.04
CA GLY A 137 -4.19 17.36 8.99
C GLY A 137 -4.74 18.11 7.79
N ASN A 138 -3.91 18.46 6.83
CA ASN A 138 -4.33 19.30 5.69
C ASN A 138 -5.31 18.60 4.73
N TYR A 139 -5.46 17.29 4.86
CA TYR A 139 -6.31 16.50 3.97
C TYR A 139 -7.53 15.88 4.66
N GLY A 140 -7.72 16.11 5.96
CA GLY A 140 -8.74 15.41 6.74
C GLY A 140 -8.39 13.96 7.02
N ALA A 141 -9.39 13.15 7.39
CA ALA A 141 -9.28 11.71 7.67
C ALA A 141 -8.19 11.34 8.70
N ILE A 142 -7.89 12.27 9.62
CA ILE A 142 -6.94 12.02 10.71
C ILE A 142 -7.68 11.39 11.88
N PRO A 143 -7.12 10.33 12.50
CA PRO A 143 -7.70 9.75 13.69
C PRO A 143 -7.83 10.79 14.81
N ASN A 144 -9.01 10.91 15.40
CA ASN A 144 -9.21 11.73 16.60
C ASN A 144 -8.57 11.02 17.80
N LEU A 145 -7.33 11.34 18.06
CA LEU A 145 -6.56 10.75 19.16
C LEU A 145 -6.93 11.47 20.48
N LYS A 146 -7.90 10.92 21.21
CA LYS A 146 -8.11 11.33 22.59
C LYS A 146 -6.89 10.92 23.42
N ASN A 147 -6.46 11.82 24.32
CA ASN A 147 -5.40 11.50 25.26
C ASN A 147 -5.74 10.20 26.01
N LEU A 148 -4.84 9.25 26.05
CA LEU A 148 -5.01 7.94 26.70
C LEU A 148 -5.42 8.04 28.18
N LEU A 149 -5.14 9.18 28.83
CA LEU A 149 -5.47 9.42 30.23
C LEU A 149 -6.82 10.14 30.42
N GLY A 150 -7.54 10.46 29.33
CA GLY A 150 -8.83 11.17 29.39
C GLY A 150 -8.78 12.55 30.08
N ARG A 151 -7.60 13.14 30.18
CA ARG A 151 -7.42 14.50 30.75
C ARG A 151 -7.39 15.48 29.58
N GLU A 152 -8.30 16.44 29.63
CA GLU A 152 -8.30 17.62 28.77
C GLU A 152 -7.09 18.51 29.05
#